data_8f121d290a5e98b8c4bff502597c1cc5
#
_entry.id   8f121d290a5e98b8c4bff502597c1cc5
#
_cell.length_a   1.000
_cell.length_b   1.000
_cell.length_c   1.000
_cell.angle_alpha   90.00
_cell.angle_beta   90.00
_cell.angle_gamma   90.00
#
_symmetry.space_group_name_H-M   'P 1'
#
loop_
_entity.id
_entity.type
_entity.pdbx_description
1 polymer ?
#
loop_
_entity_poly.entity_id
_entity_poly.type
_entity_poly.pdbx_seq_one_letter_code
_entity_poly.pdbx_strand_id
1 'polypeptide(L)'
;MPRVVHFEIHAGDPDRAVNFYTTLFGWNFQKWEGPMEYWMVITGPDDQPGINGGLMKRQGEIDGQAVIAYVCTVDVADVDASVQTALANGGQVALPKMAIPGVGWLAYCKDTEGNIFGMMQNDPNAQ
;
A
#
# COMPACT_ATOMS: atom_id res chain seq x y z
N MET A 1 13.40 -12.99 0.97
CA MET A 1 12.06 -13.57 0.75
C MET A 1 11.04 -12.46 0.61
N PRO A 2 10.25 -12.47 -0.47
CA PRO A 2 9.17 -11.52 -0.59
C PRO A 2 8.13 -11.74 0.51
N ARG A 3 7.81 -10.69 1.24
CA ARG A 3 6.86 -10.74 2.36
C ARG A 3 5.95 -9.53 2.30
N VAL A 4 4.76 -9.65 2.88
CA VAL A 4 3.90 -8.49 3.09
C VAL A 4 4.50 -7.67 4.21
N VAL A 5 4.84 -6.41 3.92
CA VAL A 5 5.49 -5.52 4.88
C VAL A 5 4.72 -4.21 5.09
N HIS A 6 3.62 -4.02 4.40
CA HIS A 6 2.87 -2.78 4.42
C HIS A 6 1.43 -3.03 4.02
N PHE A 7 0.50 -2.29 4.58
CA PHE A 7 -0.89 -2.27 4.14
C PHE A 7 -1.31 -0.85 3.83
N GLU A 8 -2.39 -0.70 3.07
CA GLU A 8 -2.92 0.61 2.74
C GLU A 8 -4.42 0.64 2.93
N ILE A 9 -4.88 1.62 3.70
CA ILE A 9 -6.30 1.86 3.93
C ILE A 9 -6.73 2.99 3.00
N HIS A 10 -7.76 2.77 2.22
CA HIS A 10 -8.34 3.79 1.37
C HIS A 10 -9.63 4.30 2.02
N ALA A 11 -9.72 5.62 2.19
CA ALA A 11 -10.82 6.24 2.91
C ALA A 11 -11.48 7.34 2.09
N GLY A 12 -12.80 7.36 2.08
CA GLY A 12 -13.53 8.47 1.46
C GLY A 12 -13.32 9.79 2.21
N ASP A 13 -13.17 9.70 3.53
CA ASP A 13 -12.87 10.84 4.40
C ASP A 13 -11.73 10.44 5.32
N PRO A 14 -10.48 10.79 4.96
CA PRO A 14 -9.31 10.37 5.75
C PRO A 14 -9.36 10.82 7.21
N ASP A 15 -9.79 12.04 7.49
CA ASP A 15 -9.84 12.53 8.89
C ASP A 15 -10.80 11.70 9.73
N ARG A 16 -11.92 11.31 9.17
CA ARG A 16 -12.90 10.45 9.86
C ARG A 16 -12.31 9.08 10.13
N ALA A 17 -11.58 8.51 9.15
CA ALA A 17 -10.93 7.22 9.33
C ALA A 17 -9.82 7.28 10.39
N VAL A 18 -9.01 8.35 10.37
CA VAL A 18 -7.96 8.55 11.39
C VAL A 18 -8.57 8.55 12.79
N ASN A 19 -9.66 9.30 12.99
CA ASN A 19 -10.34 9.33 14.28
C ASN A 19 -10.86 7.95 14.69
N PHE A 20 -11.42 7.22 13.75
CA PHE A 20 -11.97 5.88 14.01
C PHE A 20 -10.89 4.94 14.52
N TYR A 21 -9.78 4.82 13.79
CA TYR A 21 -8.73 3.87 14.15
C TYR A 21 -7.94 4.30 15.38
N THR A 22 -7.73 5.60 15.54
CA THR A 22 -7.07 6.12 16.75
C THR A 22 -7.88 5.80 17.99
N THR A 23 -9.19 6.01 17.91
CA THR A 23 -10.09 5.75 19.05
C THR A 23 -10.19 4.25 19.35
N LEU A 24 -10.29 3.43 18.29
CA LEU A 24 -10.52 2.00 18.47
C LEU A 24 -9.27 1.24 18.88
N PHE A 25 -8.14 1.53 18.24
CA PHE A 25 -6.91 0.75 18.40
C PHE A 25 -5.75 1.53 19.01
N GLY A 26 -5.86 2.85 19.12
CA GLY A 26 -4.77 3.67 19.62
C GLY A 26 -3.62 3.84 18.61
N TRP A 27 -3.87 3.56 17.33
CA TRP A 27 -2.84 3.72 16.31
C TRP A 27 -2.44 5.19 16.16
N ASN A 28 -1.17 5.43 15.79
CA ASN A 28 -0.63 6.77 15.59
C ASN A 28 -0.59 7.07 14.08
N PHE A 29 -1.20 8.18 13.68
CA PHE A 29 -1.24 8.61 12.27
C PHE A 29 -0.40 9.87 12.13
N GLN A 30 0.56 9.84 11.20
CA GLN A 30 1.44 10.98 10.92
C GLN A 30 1.30 11.37 9.47
N LYS A 31 0.88 12.61 9.23
CA LYS A 31 0.73 13.08 7.85
C LYS A 31 2.09 13.21 7.17
N TRP A 32 2.20 12.64 5.97
CA TRP A 32 3.42 12.66 5.19
C TRP A 32 3.60 14.02 4.52
N GLU A 33 4.83 14.54 4.52
CA GLU A 33 5.19 15.81 3.91
C GLU A 33 5.59 15.62 2.44
N GLY A 34 4.85 14.84 1.71
CA GLY A 34 5.13 14.54 0.32
C GLY A 34 4.14 15.18 -0.65
N PRO A 35 4.27 14.87 -1.95
CA PRO A 35 3.47 15.50 -3.00
C PRO A 35 2.00 15.10 -3.01
N MET A 36 1.63 14.05 -2.28
CA MET A 36 0.24 13.60 -2.21
C MET A 36 -0.20 13.51 -0.75
N GLU A 37 -1.51 13.58 -0.55
CA GLU A 37 -2.11 13.49 0.77
C GLU A 37 -2.04 12.03 1.24
N TYR A 38 -1.27 11.78 2.28
CA TYR A 38 -0.98 10.45 2.77
C TYR A 38 -0.63 10.50 4.25
N TRP A 39 -1.11 9.54 5.02
CA TRP A 39 -0.78 9.40 6.44
C TRP A 39 -0.03 8.10 6.66
N MET A 40 1.06 8.16 7.41
CA MET A 40 1.74 6.97 7.88
C MET A 40 0.98 6.43 9.08
N VAL A 41 0.75 5.12 9.11
CA VAL A 41 0.01 4.45 10.17
C VAL A 41 0.98 3.60 10.98
N ILE A 42 1.22 4.01 12.22
CA ILE A 42 2.09 3.29 13.13
C ILE A 42 1.20 2.46 14.06
N THR A 43 1.25 1.14 13.89
CA THR A 43 0.36 0.23 14.62
C THR A 43 0.97 -0.27 15.92
N GLY A 44 2.28 -0.15 16.09
CA GLY A 44 2.96 -0.58 17.31
C GLY A 44 4.46 -0.40 17.20
N PRO A 45 5.19 -0.76 18.25
CA PRO A 45 6.65 -0.63 18.25
C PRO A 45 7.31 -1.67 17.34
N ASP A 46 8.50 -1.34 16.84
CA ASP A 46 9.23 -2.17 15.87
C ASP A 46 9.66 -3.52 16.45
N ASP A 47 9.77 -3.63 17.77
CA ASP A 47 10.20 -4.86 18.43
C ASP A 47 9.08 -5.84 18.72
N GLN A 48 7.87 -5.57 18.24
CA GLN A 48 6.71 -6.46 18.40
C GLN A 48 6.22 -6.93 17.03
N PRO A 49 5.61 -8.12 16.96
CA PRO A 49 5.03 -8.60 15.71
C PRO A 49 3.96 -7.64 15.20
N GLY A 50 3.97 -7.41 13.89
CA GLY A 50 3.01 -6.55 13.24
C GLY A 50 3.66 -5.73 12.15
N ILE A 51 2.86 -5.01 11.40
CA ILE A 51 3.35 -4.13 10.33
C ILE A 51 2.69 -2.77 10.44
N ASN A 52 3.40 -1.77 9.96
CA ASN A 52 2.85 -0.43 9.79
C ASN A 52 2.31 -0.28 8.37
N GLY A 53 1.54 0.75 8.15
CA GLY A 53 0.93 0.96 6.85
C GLY A 53 0.74 2.43 6.53
N GLY A 54 -0.19 2.67 5.62
CA GLY A 54 -0.56 4.00 5.19
C GLY A 54 -2.06 4.15 5.06
N LEU A 55 -2.51 5.39 5.03
CA LEU A 55 -3.89 5.74 4.79
C LEU A 55 -3.91 6.86 3.76
N MET A 56 -4.79 6.73 2.76
CA MET A 56 -4.92 7.73 1.72
C MET A 56 -6.37 7.86 1.29
N LYS A 57 -6.68 8.95 0.62
CA LYS A 57 -8.02 9.17 0.09
C LYS A 57 -8.30 8.15 -1.01
N ARG A 58 -9.50 7.58 -0.98
CA ARG A 58 -9.95 6.64 -2.01
C ARG A 58 -9.99 7.33 -3.37
N GLN A 59 -9.47 6.65 -4.38
CA GLN A 59 -9.33 7.22 -5.72
C GLN A 59 -10.60 7.15 -6.56
N GLY A 60 -11.64 6.52 -6.06
CA GLY A 60 -12.91 6.42 -6.75
C GLY A 60 -14.01 6.06 -5.78
N GLU A 61 -15.23 6.00 -6.28
CA GLU A 61 -16.38 5.66 -5.44
C GLU A 61 -16.49 4.15 -5.25
N ILE A 62 -17.11 3.76 -4.16
CA ILE A 62 -17.50 2.37 -3.92
C ILE A 62 -18.74 2.10 -4.76
N ASP A 63 -18.61 1.23 -5.76
CA ASP A 63 -19.68 0.99 -6.70
C ASP A 63 -20.06 -0.49 -6.83
N GLY A 64 -19.62 -1.33 -5.93
CA GLY A 64 -19.84 -2.75 -6.07
C GLY A 64 -20.22 -3.43 -4.78
N GLN A 65 -20.39 -4.73 -4.88
CA GLN A 65 -20.71 -5.58 -3.73
C GLN A 65 -19.51 -6.39 -3.27
N ALA A 66 -18.36 -6.12 -3.85
CA ALA A 66 -17.12 -6.76 -3.47
C ALA A 66 -16.66 -6.29 -2.09
N VAL A 67 -15.89 -7.11 -1.42
CA VAL A 67 -15.29 -6.73 -0.15
C VAL A 67 -14.34 -5.56 -0.39
N ILE A 68 -14.52 -4.50 0.38
CA ILE A 68 -13.62 -3.35 0.38
C ILE A 68 -12.63 -3.58 1.51
N ALA A 69 -11.39 -3.88 1.15
CA ALA A 69 -10.38 -4.33 2.11
C ALA A 69 -9.10 -3.54 1.94
N TYR A 70 -8.15 -3.81 2.83
CA TYR A 70 -6.85 -3.15 2.76
C TYR A 70 -6.00 -3.75 1.65
N VAL A 71 -5.23 -2.91 0.97
CA VAL A 71 -4.28 -3.34 -0.06
C VAL A 71 -2.95 -3.64 0.63
N CYS A 72 -2.41 -4.83 0.40
CA CYS A 72 -1.11 -5.23 0.94
C CYS A 72 0.01 -4.93 -0.04
N THR A 73 1.18 -4.54 0.47
CA THR A 73 2.38 -4.34 -0.31
C THR A 73 3.42 -5.38 0.06
N VAL A 74 3.99 -6.02 -0.97
CA VAL A 74 5.01 -7.06 -0.83
C VAL A 74 6.37 -6.46 -1.16
N ASP A 75 7.35 -6.72 -0.30
CA ASP A 75 8.73 -6.31 -0.53
C ASP A 75 9.37 -7.23 -1.56
N VAL A 76 9.89 -6.68 -2.65
CA VAL A 76 10.51 -7.46 -3.73
C VAL A 76 11.90 -6.91 -4.05
N ALA A 77 12.79 -7.78 -4.52
CA ALA A 77 14.14 -7.39 -4.86
C ALA A 77 14.21 -6.60 -6.17
N ASP A 78 13.36 -6.95 -7.13
CA ASP A 78 13.34 -6.33 -8.46
C ASP A 78 11.89 -6.22 -8.93
N VAL A 79 11.36 -5.00 -8.89
CA VAL A 79 9.95 -4.77 -9.21
C VAL A 79 9.64 -5.06 -10.68
N ASP A 80 10.57 -4.76 -11.59
CA ASP A 80 10.36 -5.01 -13.02
C ASP A 80 10.25 -6.51 -13.30
N ALA A 81 11.16 -7.30 -12.72
CA ALA A 81 11.12 -8.76 -12.86
C ALA A 81 9.87 -9.35 -12.23
N SER A 82 9.46 -8.83 -11.09
CA SER A 82 8.26 -9.30 -10.40
C SER A 82 7.00 -9.01 -11.19
N VAL A 83 6.90 -7.83 -11.81
CA VAL A 83 5.77 -7.49 -12.68
C VAL A 83 5.72 -8.44 -13.87
N GLN A 84 6.86 -8.73 -14.50
CA GLN A 84 6.89 -9.66 -15.63
C GLN A 84 6.45 -11.05 -15.22
N THR A 85 6.87 -11.51 -14.05
CA THR A 85 6.44 -12.82 -13.52
C THR A 85 4.93 -12.82 -13.26
N ALA A 86 4.39 -11.75 -12.70
CA ALA A 86 2.94 -11.64 -12.48
C ALA A 86 2.17 -11.74 -13.79
N LEU A 87 2.61 -11.01 -14.81
CA LEU A 87 1.96 -11.05 -16.13
C LEU A 87 2.05 -12.44 -16.77
N ALA A 88 3.19 -13.11 -16.63
CA ALA A 88 3.39 -14.45 -17.19
C ALA A 88 2.50 -15.51 -16.51
N ASN A 89 2.00 -15.22 -15.31
CA ASN A 89 1.20 -16.18 -14.52
C ASN A 89 -0.26 -15.76 -14.40
N GLY A 90 -0.75 -14.92 -15.31
CA GLY A 90 -2.17 -14.58 -15.39
C GLY A 90 -2.58 -13.32 -14.64
N GLY A 91 -1.64 -12.60 -14.06
CA GLY A 91 -1.90 -11.32 -13.44
C GLY A 91 -2.01 -10.19 -14.44
N GLN A 92 -2.36 -9.01 -13.96
CA GLN A 92 -2.49 -7.80 -14.76
C GLN A 92 -1.87 -6.62 -14.02
N VAL A 93 -1.35 -5.64 -14.79
CA VAL A 93 -0.89 -4.38 -14.20
C VAL A 93 -2.12 -3.52 -13.88
N ALA A 94 -2.23 -3.08 -12.63
CA ALA A 94 -3.26 -2.14 -12.21
C ALA A 94 -2.74 -0.70 -12.25
N LEU A 95 -1.50 -0.49 -11.83
CA LEU A 95 -0.84 0.81 -11.87
C LEU A 95 0.63 0.59 -12.18
N PRO A 96 1.15 1.18 -13.28
CA PRO A 96 2.54 0.94 -13.69
C PRO A 96 3.55 1.42 -12.66
N LYS A 97 4.76 0.90 -12.76
CA LYS A 97 5.88 1.27 -11.90
C LYS A 97 6.02 2.79 -11.79
N MET A 98 6.14 3.27 -10.57
CA MET A 98 6.37 4.68 -10.28
C MET A 98 7.41 4.82 -9.19
N ALA A 99 8.12 5.94 -9.20
CA ALA A 99 9.04 6.26 -8.12
C ALA A 99 8.27 6.82 -6.93
N ILE A 100 8.60 6.32 -5.73
CA ILE A 100 8.26 6.98 -4.47
C ILE A 100 9.58 7.63 -4.03
N PRO A 101 9.72 8.95 -4.20
CA PRO A 101 11.02 9.60 -4.06
C PRO A 101 11.68 9.31 -2.71
N GLY A 102 12.93 8.86 -2.76
CA GLY A 102 13.71 8.52 -1.57
C GLY A 102 13.35 7.22 -0.90
N VAL A 103 12.34 6.50 -1.41
CA VAL A 103 11.84 5.26 -0.81
C VAL A 103 12.07 4.06 -1.72
N GLY A 104 11.54 4.11 -2.94
CA GLY A 104 11.67 2.97 -3.84
C GLY A 104 10.81 3.07 -5.07
N TRP A 105 10.65 1.92 -5.74
CA TRP A 105 9.86 1.76 -6.95
C TRP A 105 8.64 0.90 -6.63
N LEU A 106 7.48 1.44 -6.88
CA LEU A 106 6.20 0.81 -6.55
C LEU A 106 5.42 0.49 -7.80
N ALA A 107 4.82 -0.70 -7.85
CA ALA A 107 3.85 -1.06 -8.87
C ALA A 107 2.68 -1.77 -8.24
N TYR A 108 1.50 -1.62 -8.81
CA TYR A 108 0.32 -2.37 -8.40
C TYR A 108 -0.10 -3.31 -9.49
N CYS A 109 -0.39 -4.54 -9.10
CA CYS A 109 -0.90 -5.57 -10.00
C CYS A 109 -2.19 -6.16 -9.45
N LYS A 110 -2.90 -6.90 -10.30
CA LYS A 110 -4.00 -7.75 -9.88
C LYS A 110 -3.59 -9.21 -10.02
N ASP A 111 -3.98 -10.02 -9.07
CA ASP A 111 -3.79 -11.46 -9.17
C ASP A 111 -4.82 -12.08 -10.14
N THR A 112 -4.83 -13.40 -10.26
CA THR A 112 -5.76 -14.11 -11.16
C THR A 112 -7.23 -13.98 -10.73
N GLU A 113 -7.47 -13.55 -9.50
CA GLU A 113 -8.81 -13.41 -8.92
C GLU A 113 -9.27 -11.96 -8.85
N GLY A 114 -8.49 -11.03 -9.43
CA GLY A 114 -8.83 -9.60 -9.45
C GLY A 114 -8.44 -8.83 -8.21
N ASN A 115 -7.73 -9.44 -7.27
CA ASN A 115 -7.28 -8.73 -6.07
C ASN A 115 -6.09 -7.84 -6.39
N ILE A 116 -6.13 -6.58 -5.93
CA ILE A 116 -5.03 -5.64 -6.10
C ILE A 116 -4.01 -5.85 -4.98
N PHE A 117 -2.74 -5.85 -5.35
CA PHE A 117 -1.63 -5.85 -4.39
C PHE A 117 -0.52 -4.96 -4.92
N GLY A 118 0.31 -4.44 -4.01
CA GLY A 118 1.47 -3.64 -4.35
C GLY A 118 2.77 -4.42 -4.22
N MET A 119 3.77 -4.02 -4.99
CA MET A 119 5.13 -4.52 -4.87
C MET A 119 6.08 -3.33 -4.80
N MET A 120 6.96 -3.33 -3.82
CA MET A 120 7.91 -2.25 -3.58
C MET A 120 9.33 -2.79 -3.64
N GLN A 121 10.15 -2.18 -4.49
CA GLN A 121 11.60 -2.38 -4.50
C GLN A 121 12.22 -1.19 -3.77
N ASN A 122 12.86 -1.44 -2.63
CA ASN A 122 13.49 -0.38 -1.87
C ASN A 122 14.68 0.19 -2.63
N ASP A 123 14.71 1.51 -2.78
CA ASP A 123 15.80 2.22 -3.44
C ASP A 123 15.80 3.67 -2.95
N PRO A 124 16.77 4.07 -2.11
CA PRO A 124 16.82 5.44 -1.59
C PRO A 124 17.09 6.47 -2.69
N ASN A 125 17.51 6.04 -3.87
CA ASN A 125 17.79 6.92 -5.01
C ASN A 125 16.63 7.03 -5.98
N ALA A 126 15.48 6.42 -5.69
CA ALA A 126 14.31 6.52 -6.57
C ALA A 126 13.84 7.97 -6.68
N GLN A 127 13.54 8.38 -7.91
CA GLN A 127 13.08 9.73 -8.23
C GLN A 127 12.07 9.71 -9.38
#